data_b89d752acc54de1310586cab5b0d715b
#
_entry.id   b89d752acc54de1310586cab5b0d715b
#
_cell.length_a   1.000
_cell.length_b   1.000
_cell.length_c   1.000
_cell.angle_alpha   90.00
_cell.angle_beta   90.00
_cell.angle_gamma   90.00
#
_symmetry.space_group_name_H-M   'P 1'
#
loop_
_entity.id
_entity.type
_entity.pdbx_description
1 polymer ?
#
loop_
_entity_poly.entity_id
_entity_poly.type
_entity_poly.pdbx_seq_one_letter_code
_entity_poly.pdbx_strand_id
1 'polypeptide(L)'
;MNISIVGTGYVGLVTGTTLAELGNTVFCVDIDKNKVERMKQGIVPIYEPGLEEMFTRNIQAKRLFFTTEIKEALDQSDVIYLALPTPPGGDGSADLSFVLSVANQIGEMMTNYKVIVNKSTVPVGTADKVREVISSKTNIPFDVVSNPEFLREGFAVKDSMNPSRVVVGSSSEKARDVMAKIYQPFTNTGVPIIFMDEKSSELTKYAANSFLAVKITFMNEIANYCEKVGADVDKVRLGMGSDDRIGHRFLFPGIGYGGSCFPKDVKALIKSGQDEDFNFKILEATEEINKKQKIILVDEIEKYFGGNLEGKKIAMWGLAFKANTDDIREASSLDNIELLLEKGAKVTAFDTIAEENVRKILGDKIDYAKDMYSALEDADCLLIVTEWSEFKNPNFELMAEKLKNKAIFDGRNMFSMDQVEGTGFYYKSIGRKTVK
;
A
#
# COMPACT_ATOMS: atom_id res chain seq x y z
N MET A 1 -27.09 5.50 -9.08
CA MET A 1 -26.94 4.49 -10.15
C MET A 1 -26.78 3.12 -9.50
N ASN A 2 -27.03 2.05 -10.24
CA ASN A 2 -26.75 0.67 -9.79
C ASN A 2 -25.38 0.24 -10.30
N ILE A 3 -24.51 -0.15 -9.39
CA ILE A 3 -23.09 -0.45 -9.66
C ILE A 3 -22.75 -1.81 -9.06
N SER A 4 -22.01 -2.64 -9.79
CA SER A 4 -21.40 -3.84 -9.23
C SER A 4 -19.91 -3.67 -9.04
N ILE A 5 -19.37 -4.20 -7.95
CA ILE A 5 -17.94 -4.29 -7.67
C ILE A 5 -17.58 -5.78 -7.61
N VAL A 6 -16.82 -6.27 -8.56
CA VAL A 6 -16.34 -7.65 -8.57
C VAL A 6 -14.95 -7.72 -7.96
N GLY A 7 -14.84 -8.43 -6.85
CA GLY A 7 -13.69 -8.47 -5.96
C GLY A 7 -13.85 -7.52 -4.78
N THR A 8 -13.87 -8.06 -3.56
CA THR A 8 -13.96 -7.30 -2.30
C THR A 8 -12.64 -7.33 -1.53
N GLY A 9 -11.52 -7.29 -2.25
CA GLY A 9 -10.23 -6.95 -1.68
C GLY A 9 -10.24 -5.52 -1.15
N TYR A 10 -9.07 -5.04 -0.75
CA TYR A 10 -8.92 -3.70 -0.17
C TYR A 10 -9.52 -2.61 -1.08
N VAL A 11 -9.09 -2.56 -2.34
CA VAL A 11 -9.56 -1.56 -3.32
C VAL A 11 -11.06 -1.67 -3.58
N GLY A 12 -11.54 -2.92 -3.81
CA GLY A 12 -12.95 -3.13 -4.17
C GLY A 12 -13.90 -2.79 -3.04
N LEU A 13 -13.58 -3.18 -1.80
CA LEU A 13 -14.45 -2.91 -0.66
C LEU A 13 -14.50 -1.42 -0.32
N VAL A 14 -13.35 -0.72 -0.33
CA VAL A 14 -13.30 0.72 -0.11
C VAL A 14 -14.05 1.46 -1.24
N THR A 15 -13.81 1.08 -2.50
CA THR A 15 -14.50 1.70 -3.65
C THR A 15 -16.01 1.47 -3.57
N GLY A 16 -16.46 0.24 -3.31
CA GLY A 16 -17.89 -0.09 -3.21
C GLY A 16 -18.57 0.68 -2.09
N THR A 17 -17.96 0.73 -0.91
CA THR A 17 -18.48 1.46 0.24
C THR A 17 -18.54 2.97 -0.03
N THR A 18 -17.49 3.53 -0.65
CA THR A 18 -17.46 4.97 -1.02
C THR A 18 -18.52 5.30 -2.06
N LEU A 19 -18.69 4.49 -3.11
CA LEU A 19 -19.72 4.72 -4.13
C LEU A 19 -21.12 4.60 -3.53
N ALA A 20 -21.35 3.72 -2.56
CA ALA A 20 -22.60 3.63 -1.82
C ALA A 20 -22.83 4.91 -0.97
N GLU A 21 -21.80 5.43 -0.34
CA GLU A 21 -21.85 6.69 0.44
C GLU A 21 -22.20 7.88 -0.45
N LEU A 22 -21.78 7.90 -1.70
CA LEU A 22 -22.14 8.90 -2.71
C LEU A 22 -23.57 8.74 -3.25
N GLY A 23 -24.38 7.81 -2.69
CA GLY A 23 -25.80 7.64 -3.01
C GLY A 23 -26.10 6.63 -4.12
N ASN A 24 -25.12 5.83 -4.53
CA ASN A 24 -25.37 4.73 -5.47
C ASN A 24 -25.87 3.47 -4.74
N THR A 25 -26.56 2.59 -5.47
CA THR A 25 -26.83 1.22 -5.02
C THR A 25 -25.71 0.32 -5.51
N VAL A 26 -24.99 -0.32 -4.59
CA VAL A 26 -23.77 -1.06 -4.90
C VAL A 26 -23.90 -2.52 -4.52
N PHE A 27 -23.60 -3.41 -5.45
CA PHE A 27 -23.55 -4.87 -5.28
C PHE A 27 -22.10 -5.32 -5.30
N CYS A 28 -21.58 -5.75 -4.17
CA CYS A 28 -20.22 -6.27 -4.02
C CYS A 28 -20.23 -7.79 -4.20
N VAL A 29 -19.44 -8.29 -5.12
CA VAL A 29 -19.32 -9.71 -5.46
C VAL A 29 -17.97 -10.25 -5.01
N ASP A 30 -17.94 -11.36 -4.28
CA ASP A 30 -16.72 -12.10 -3.95
C ASP A 30 -16.98 -13.60 -4.01
N ILE A 31 -15.98 -14.38 -4.42
CA ILE A 31 -16.08 -15.85 -4.49
C ILE A 31 -16.04 -16.52 -3.11
N ASP A 32 -15.50 -15.84 -2.10
CA ASP A 32 -15.39 -16.35 -0.73
C ASP A 32 -16.73 -16.20 0.01
N LYS A 33 -17.45 -17.33 0.14
CA LYS A 33 -18.75 -17.40 0.82
C LYS A 33 -18.67 -16.93 2.28
N ASN A 34 -17.61 -17.31 3.00
CA ASN A 34 -17.46 -16.93 4.41
C ASN A 34 -17.27 -15.42 4.55
N LYS A 35 -16.48 -14.83 3.67
CA LYS A 35 -16.27 -13.39 3.61
C LYS A 35 -17.56 -12.64 3.28
N VAL A 36 -18.31 -13.12 2.30
CA VAL A 36 -19.61 -12.54 1.92
C VAL A 36 -20.60 -12.60 3.08
N GLU A 37 -20.73 -13.75 3.77
CA GLU A 37 -21.63 -13.88 4.92
C GLU A 37 -21.22 -12.97 6.09
N ARG A 38 -19.93 -12.80 6.36
CA ARG A 38 -19.45 -11.83 7.36
C ARG A 38 -19.80 -10.39 6.98
N MET A 39 -19.61 -10.04 5.70
CA MET A 39 -19.98 -8.69 5.21
C MET A 39 -21.48 -8.43 5.30
N LYS A 40 -22.33 -9.41 5.01
CA LYS A 40 -23.80 -9.32 5.20
C LYS A 40 -24.18 -9.07 6.66
N GLN A 41 -23.39 -9.57 7.61
CA GLN A 41 -23.55 -9.35 9.05
C GLN A 41 -22.98 -7.99 9.52
N GLY A 42 -22.45 -7.19 8.62
CA GLY A 42 -21.83 -5.89 8.96
C GLY A 42 -20.37 -5.98 9.41
N ILE A 43 -19.72 -7.15 9.28
CA ILE A 43 -18.33 -7.36 9.68
C ILE A 43 -17.42 -7.01 8.50
N VAL A 44 -16.60 -5.97 8.67
CA VAL A 44 -15.61 -5.53 7.66
C VAL A 44 -14.41 -6.49 7.69
N PRO A 45 -14.04 -7.10 6.54
CA PRO A 45 -12.96 -8.10 6.50
C PRO A 45 -11.55 -7.53 6.36
N ILE A 46 -11.39 -6.20 6.38
CA ILE A 46 -10.10 -5.50 6.25
C ILE A 46 -9.98 -4.43 7.33
N TYR A 47 -8.76 -4.12 7.74
CA TYR A 47 -8.51 -2.99 8.61
C TYR A 47 -8.27 -1.72 7.79
N GLU A 48 -9.16 -0.72 7.93
CA GLU A 48 -9.00 0.61 7.35
C GLU A 48 -9.73 1.63 8.24
N PRO A 49 -9.05 2.66 8.75
CA PRO A 49 -9.67 3.69 9.60
C PRO A 49 -10.87 4.36 8.95
N GLY A 50 -12.02 4.37 9.66
CA GLY A 50 -13.26 5.01 9.22
C GLY A 50 -14.10 4.19 8.23
N LEU A 51 -13.64 3.01 7.79
CA LEU A 51 -14.39 2.16 6.85
C LEU A 51 -15.61 1.53 7.53
N GLU A 52 -15.47 1.02 8.75
CA GLU A 52 -16.53 0.28 9.46
C GLU A 52 -17.80 1.12 9.66
N GLU A 53 -17.65 2.38 10.05
CA GLU A 53 -18.78 3.30 10.23
C GLU A 53 -19.52 3.56 8.92
N MET A 54 -18.76 3.83 7.84
CA MET A 54 -19.33 4.09 6.52
C MET A 54 -20.01 2.84 5.95
N PHE A 55 -19.38 1.67 6.11
CA PHE A 55 -19.88 0.38 5.69
C PHE A 55 -21.21 0.04 6.36
N THR A 56 -21.28 0.10 7.69
CA THR A 56 -22.47 -0.19 8.48
C THR A 56 -23.63 0.75 8.12
N ARG A 57 -23.34 2.06 7.99
CA ARG A 57 -24.34 3.06 7.61
C ARG A 57 -24.96 2.77 6.24
N ASN A 58 -24.15 2.32 5.27
CA ASN A 58 -24.63 2.05 3.92
C ASN A 58 -25.40 0.71 3.81
N ILE A 59 -25.09 -0.29 4.62
CA ILE A 59 -25.92 -1.50 4.76
C ILE A 59 -27.28 -1.13 5.32
N GLN A 60 -27.33 -0.35 6.42
CA GLN A 60 -28.57 0.10 7.04
C GLN A 60 -29.44 0.93 6.10
N ALA A 61 -28.80 1.77 5.28
CA ALA A 61 -29.45 2.59 4.25
C ALA A 61 -29.87 1.79 3.01
N LYS A 62 -29.63 0.48 2.96
CA LYS A 62 -29.91 -0.41 1.82
C LYS A 62 -29.29 0.07 0.51
N ARG A 63 -28.04 0.55 0.59
CA ARG A 63 -27.25 0.99 -0.55
C ARG A 63 -26.05 0.07 -0.85
N LEU A 64 -25.70 -0.83 0.07
CA LEU A 64 -24.57 -1.73 -0.05
C LEU A 64 -25.03 -3.16 0.18
N PHE A 65 -24.82 -4.03 -0.81
CA PHE A 65 -25.25 -5.43 -0.85
C PHE A 65 -24.06 -6.33 -1.19
N PHE A 66 -24.15 -7.60 -0.77
CA PHE A 66 -23.09 -8.59 -0.95
C PHE A 66 -23.65 -9.90 -1.49
N THR A 67 -22.97 -10.48 -2.48
CA THR A 67 -23.36 -11.76 -3.08
C THR A 67 -22.14 -12.54 -3.56
N THR A 68 -22.27 -13.85 -3.68
CA THR A 68 -21.30 -14.70 -4.38
C THR A 68 -21.65 -14.86 -5.86
N GLU A 69 -22.86 -14.47 -6.29
CA GLU A 69 -23.41 -14.73 -7.59
C GLU A 69 -23.22 -13.51 -8.52
N ILE A 70 -22.23 -13.61 -9.42
CA ILE A 70 -21.94 -12.54 -10.38
C ILE A 70 -23.16 -12.22 -11.27
N LYS A 71 -23.94 -13.23 -11.65
CA LYS A 71 -25.15 -13.06 -12.50
C LYS A 71 -26.19 -12.16 -11.83
N GLU A 72 -26.43 -12.36 -10.53
CA GLU A 72 -27.34 -11.52 -9.76
C GLU A 72 -26.91 -10.05 -9.79
N ALA A 73 -25.63 -9.79 -9.57
CA ALA A 73 -25.08 -8.46 -9.60
C ALA A 73 -25.14 -7.81 -11.00
N LEU A 74 -24.83 -8.58 -12.05
CA LEU A 74 -24.92 -8.12 -13.45
C LEU A 74 -26.35 -7.74 -13.85
N ASP A 75 -27.35 -8.50 -13.43
CA ASP A 75 -28.77 -8.24 -13.75
C ASP A 75 -29.27 -6.95 -13.08
N GLN A 76 -28.68 -6.55 -11.96
CA GLN A 76 -29.05 -5.37 -11.20
C GLN A 76 -28.29 -4.10 -11.58
N SER A 77 -27.18 -4.20 -12.32
CA SER A 77 -26.24 -3.08 -12.49
C SER A 77 -25.93 -2.78 -13.96
N ASP A 78 -25.75 -1.50 -14.25
CA ASP A 78 -25.31 -1.01 -15.58
C ASP A 78 -23.81 -0.80 -15.66
N VAL A 79 -23.16 -0.63 -14.52
CA VAL A 79 -21.70 -0.37 -14.42
C VAL A 79 -21.06 -1.44 -13.54
N ILE A 80 -20.04 -2.08 -14.08
CA ILE A 80 -19.36 -3.21 -13.44
C ILE A 80 -17.89 -2.86 -13.24
N TYR A 81 -17.50 -2.68 -11.99
CA TYR A 81 -16.10 -2.45 -11.62
C TYR A 81 -15.38 -3.78 -11.39
N LEU A 82 -14.26 -3.95 -12.04
CA LEU A 82 -13.32 -5.06 -11.83
C LEU A 82 -12.24 -4.60 -10.85
N ALA A 83 -12.37 -5.04 -9.59
CA ALA A 83 -11.44 -4.75 -8.50
C ALA A 83 -10.76 -6.06 -8.03
N LEU A 84 -10.20 -6.78 -8.98
CA LEU A 84 -9.67 -8.12 -8.84
C LEU A 84 -8.17 -8.12 -8.53
N PRO A 85 -7.64 -9.15 -7.88
CA PRO A 85 -6.21 -9.28 -7.66
C PRO A 85 -5.42 -9.32 -8.98
N THR A 86 -4.27 -8.65 -8.99
CA THR A 86 -3.27 -8.73 -10.06
C THR A 86 -1.92 -9.05 -9.41
N PRO A 87 -1.75 -10.29 -8.89
CA PRO A 87 -0.52 -10.64 -8.19
C PRO A 87 0.67 -10.62 -9.14
N PRO A 88 1.89 -10.42 -8.63
CA PRO A 88 3.09 -10.50 -9.46
C PRO A 88 3.32 -11.94 -9.90
N GLY A 89 3.62 -12.15 -11.18
CA GLY A 89 4.18 -13.37 -11.70
C GLY A 89 5.63 -13.58 -11.24
N GLY A 90 6.14 -14.78 -11.41
CA GLY A 90 7.52 -15.08 -11.05
C GLY A 90 8.58 -14.27 -11.83
N ASP A 91 8.23 -13.74 -12.98
CA ASP A 91 9.04 -12.88 -13.84
C ASP A 91 8.82 -11.37 -13.60
N GLY A 92 7.99 -11.01 -12.61
CA GLY A 92 7.63 -9.63 -12.30
C GLY A 92 6.44 -9.08 -13.09
N SER A 93 5.89 -9.82 -14.05
CA SER A 93 4.65 -9.44 -14.75
C SER A 93 3.45 -9.41 -13.80
N ALA A 94 2.36 -8.73 -14.20
CA ALA A 94 1.09 -8.81 -13.48
C ALA A 94 0.23 -9.96 -14.03
N ASP A 95 -0.24 -10.85 -13.17
CA ASP A 95 -1.16 -11.92 -13.55
C ASP A 95 -2.58 -11.35 -13.75
N LEU A 96 -3.07 -11.42 -14.98
CA LEU A 96 -4.39 -10.96 -15.39
C LEU A 96 -5.46 -12.06 -15.38
N SER A 97 -5.12 -13.28 -15.00
CA SER A 97 -6.02 -14.45 -15.09
C SER A 97 -7.38 -14.21 -14.42
N PHE A 98 -7.39 -13.58 -13.24
CA PHE A 98 -8.62 -13.24 -12.52
C PHE A 98 -9.47 -12.22 -13.30
N VAL A 99 -8.84 -11.17 -13.83
CA VAL A 99 -9.53 -10.11 -14.58
C VAL A 99 -10.15 -10.69 -15.86
N LEU A 100 -9.39 -11.48 -16.62
CA LEU A 100 -9.85 -12.06 -17.88
C LEU A 100 -10.89 -13.18 -17.64
N SER A 101 -10.77 -13.95 -16.57
CA SER A 101 -11.78 -14.95 -16.18
C SER A 101 -13.14 -14.29 -15.86
N VAL A 102 -13.13 -13.19 -15.11
CA VAL A 102 -14.38 -12.45 -14.82
C VAL A 102 -14.91 -11.76 -16.08
N ALA A 103 -14.05 -11.20 -16.94
CA ALA A 103 -14.47 -10.64 -18.23
C ALA A 103 -15.18 -11.69 -19.11
N ASN A 104 -14.66 -12.93 -19.13
CA ASN A 104 -15.29 -14.05 -19.83
C ASN A 104 -16.70 -14.33 -19.29
N GLN A 105 -16.85 -14.43 -17.96
CA GLN A 105 -18.15 -14.68 -17.32
C GLN A 105 -19.15 -13.53 -17.61
N ILE A 106 -18.68 -12.27 -17.59
CA ILE A 106 -19.51 -11.12 -17.94
C ILE A 106 -20.02 -11.27 -19.39
N GLY A 107 -19.14 -11.60 -20.34
CA GLY A 107 -19.50 -11.79 -21.73
C GLY A 107 -20.54 -12.91 -21.93
N GLU A 108 -20.45 -14.01 -21.18
CA GLU A 108 -21.39 -15.10 -21.22
C GLU A 108 -22.76 -14.79 -20.59
N MET A 109 -22.80 -13.90 -19.61
CA MET A 109 -23.99 -13.70 -18.76
C MET A 109 -24.72 -12.38 -19.01
N MET A 110 -24.08 -11.38 -19.62
CA MET A 110 -24.69 -10.06 -19.83
C MET A 110 -25.86 -10.14 -20.81
N THR A 111 -26.93 -9.42 -20.52
CA THR A 111 -28.16 -9.41 -21.31
C THR A 111 -28.51 -8.04 -21.90
N ASN A 112 -27.84 -6.99 -21.46
CA ASN A 112 -28.02 -5.61 -21.89
C ASN A 112 -26.69 -4.86 -21.86
N TYR A 113 -26.67 -3.63 -22.40
CA TYR A 113 -25.49 -2.78 -22.40
C TYR A 113 -24.89 -2.60 -21.00
N LYS A 114 -23.58 -2.71 -20.90
CA LYS A 114 -22.80 -2.51 -19.67
C LYS A 114 -21.60 -1.60 -19.91
N VAL A 115 -21.21 -0.86 -18.89
CA VAL A 115 -19.89 -0.19 -18.79
C VAL A 115 -19.02 -1.03 -17.86
N ILE A 116 -17.95 -1.60 -18.42
CA ILE A 116 -17.00 -2.46 -17.68
C ILE A 116 -15.80 -1.60 -17.30
N VAL A 117 -15.54 -1.46 -16.00
CA VAL A 117 -14.54 -0.52 -15.46
C VAL A 117 -13.40 -1.31 -14.82
N ASN A 118 -12.22 -1.28 -15.42
CA ASN A 118 -11.00 -1.78 -14.80
C ASN A 118 -10.58 -0.82 -13.68
N LYS A 119 -10.76 -1.25 -12.43
CA LYS A 119 -10.32 -0.51 -11.23
C LYS A 119 -8.98 -1.02 -10.71
N SER A 120 -8.67 -2.30 -10.90
CA SER A 120 -7.39 -2.89 -10.58
C SER A 120 -6.25 -2.18 -11.30
N THR A 121 -5.06 -2.15 -10.68
CA THR A 121 -3.84 -1.73 -11.35
C THR A 121 -3.42 -2.84 -12.32
N VAL A 122 -3.43 -2.52 -13.60
CA VAL A 122 -3.22 -3.47 -14.70
C VAL A 122 -2.23 -2.93 -15.73
N PRO A 123 -1.46 -3.79 -16.41
CA PRO A 123 -0.56 -3.39 -17.51
C PRO A 123 -1.28 -2.66 -18.64
N VAL A 124 -0.53 -1.84 -19.36
CA VAL A 124 -1.02 -1.12 -20.56
C VAL A 124 -1.54 -2.12 -21.59
N GLY A 125 -2.73 -1.82 -22.13
CA GLY A 125 -3.41 -2.70 -23.11
C GLY A 125 -4.35 -3.72 -22.47
N THR A 126 -4.54 -3.72 -21.15
CA THR A 126 -5.48 -4.64 -20.48
C THR A 126 -6.93 -4.34 -20.86
N ALA A 127 -7.31 -3.07 -21.06
CA ALA A 127 -8.65 -2.73 -21.53
C ALA A 127 -8.97 -3.35 -22.89
N ASP A 128 -7.98 -3.42 -23.79
CA ASP A 128 -8.14 -4.08 -25.10
C ASP A 128 -8.34 -5.59 -24.93
N LYS A 129 -7.56 -6.25 -24.05
CA LYS A 129 -7.72 -7.68 -23.74
C LYS A 129 -9.09 -7.99 -23.15
N VAL A 130 -9.57 -7.16 -22.21
CA VAL A 130 -10.91 -7.30 -21.62
C VAL A 130 -11.99 -7.17 -22.69
N ARG A 131 -11.85 -6.18 -23.59
CA ARG A 131 -12.78 -5.97 -24.72
C ARG A 131 -12.80 -7.19 -25.65
N GLU A 132 -11.64 -7.73 -26.01
CA GLU A 132 -11.52 -8.91 -26.86
C GLU A 132 -12.19 -10.13 -26.23
N VAL A 133 -11.93 -10.40 -24.96
CA VAL A 133 -12.52 -11.54 -24.24
C VAL A 133 -14.06 -11.44 -24.21
N ILE A 134 -14.60 -10.29 -23.84
CA ILE A 134 -16.06 -10.08 -23.76
C ILE A 134 -16.67 -10.20 -25.18
N SER A 135 -16.08 -9.56 -26.20
CA SER A 135 -16.56 -9.59 -27.57
C SER A 135 -16.56 -11.00 -28.17
N SER A 136 -15.68 -11.89 -27.69
CA SER A 136 -15.67 -13.30 -28.12
C SER A 136 -16.88 -14.11 -27.61
N LYS A 137 -17.61 -13.60 -26.60
CA LYS A 137 -18.73 -14.29 -25.93
C LYS A 137 -20.10 -13.70 -26.24
N THR A 138 -20.18 -12.43 -26.64
CA THR A 138 -21.45 -11.75 -26.86
C THR A 138 -21.39 -10.74 -27.98
N ASN A 139 -22.54 -10.50 -28.62
CA ASN A 139 -22.75 -9.38 -29.55
C ASN A 139 -23.49 -8.20 -28.90
N ILE A 140 -23.75 -8.28 -27.59
CA ILE A 140 -24.40 -7.19 -26.84
C ILE A 140 -23.39 -6.03 -26.73
N PRO A 141 -23.81 -4.79 -27.05
CA PRO A 141 -22.92 -3.63 -26.93
C PRO A 141 -22.46 -3.43 -25.48
N PHE A 142 -21.20 -3.05 -25.32
CA PHE A 142 -20.57 -2.65 -24.05
C PHE A 142 -19.43 -1.70 -24.30
N ASP A 143 -18.99 -1.00 -23.24
CA ASP A 143 -17.79 -0.19 -23.26
C ASP A 143 -16.83 -0.62 -22.14
N VAL A 144 -15.54 -0.53 -22.38
CA VAL A 144 -14.49 -0.77 -21.39
C VAL A 144 -13.86 0.55 -20.99
N VAL A 145 -13.69 0.75 -19.70
CA VAL A 145 -13.10 1.94 -19.09
C VAL A 145 -11.93 1.54 -18.20
N SER A 146 -10.83 2.28 -18.27
CA SER A 146 -9.75 2.23 -17.27
C SER A 146 -9.97 3.34 -16.25
N ASN A 147 -10.16 3.00 -14.99
CA ASN A 147 -10.36 3.96 -13.90
C ASN A 147 -9.53 3.57 -12.68
N PRO A 148 -8.21 3.76 -12.75
CA PRO A 148 -7.30 3.38 -11.68
C PRO A 148 -7.62 4.14 -10.39
N GLU A 149 -7.28 3.52 -9.25
CA GLU A 149 -7.33 4.13 -7.93
C GLU A 149 -5.98 4.75 -7.56
N PHE A 150 -6.01 5.71 -6.61
CA PHE A 150 -4.80 6.34 -6.06
C PHE A 150 -4.91 6.40 -4.52
N LEU A 151 -5.43 5.32 -3.94
CA LEU A 151 -5.66 5.19 -2.51
C LEU A 151 -4.37 4.84 -1.78
N ARG A 152 -4.28 5.31 -0.53
CA ARG A 152 -3.22 4.90 0.39
C ARG A 152 -3.83 4.05 1.50
N GLU A 153 -3.39 2.82 1.66
CA GLU A 153 -3.79 1.99 2.80
C GLU A 153 -3.59 2.76 4.11
N GLY A 154 -4.55 2.62 5.05
CA GLY A 154 -4.61 3.41 6.27
C GLY A 154 -5.15 4.84 6.13
N PHE A 155 -5.38 5.29 4.90
CA PHE A 155 -6.00 6.58 4.55
C PHE A 155 -6.97 6.46 3.38
N ALA A 156 -7.36 5.25 2.99
CA ALA A 156 -8.10 5.01 1.77
C ALA A 156 -9.51 5.58 1.81
N VAL A 157 -10.20 5.54 2.94
CA VAL A 157 -11.50 6.19 3.12
C VAL A 157 -11.37 7.69 2.89
N LYS A 158 -10.38 8.33 3.50
CA LYS A 158 -10.14 9.77 3.34
C LYS A 158 -9.77 10.13 1.90
N ASP A 159 -8.90 9.34 1.27
CA ASP A 159 -8.46 9.56 -0.11
C ASP A 159 -9.60 9.30 -1.10
N SER A 160 -10.48 8.33 -0.84
CA SER A 160 -11.65 8.04 -1.67
C SER A 160 -12.70 9.12 -1.60
N MET A 161 -12.94 9.68 -0.40
CA MET A 161 -13.94 10.73 -0.20
C MET A 161 -13.44 12.12 -0.61
N ASN A 162 -12.11 12.32 -0.68
CA ASN A 162 -11.50 13.60 -1.06
C ASN A 162 -10.34 13.35 -2.06
N PRO A 163 -10.63 12.81 -3.25
CA PRO A 163 -9.59 12.52 -4.23
C PRO A 163 -9.00 13.82 -4.80
N SER A 164 -7.71 13.85 -5.05
CA SER A 164 -7.06 15.00 -5.73
C SER A 164 -7.49 15.13 -7.20
N ARG A 165 -7.85 14.03 -7.83
CA ARG A 165 -8.37 13.90 -9.19
C ARG A 165 -9.01 12.54 -9.38
N VAL A 166 -9.84 12.42 -10.41
CA VAL A 166 -10.33 11.15 -10.94
C VAL A 166 -9.77 10.98 -12.36
N VAL A 167 -9.15 9.85 -12.65
CA VAL A 167 -8.64 9.52 -13.99
C VAL A 167 -9.58 8.53 -14.65
N VAL A 168 -10.04 8.83 -15.85
CA VAL A 168 -10.96 7.99 -16.64
C VAL A 168 -10.42 7.82 -18.03
N GLY A 169 -9.97 6.61 -18.35
CA GLY A 169 -9.56 6.23 -19.70
C GLY A 169 -10.70 5.58 -20.45
N SER A 170 -11.21 6.24 -21.46
CA SER A 170 -12.23 5.68 -22.37
C SER A 170 -12.26 6.43 -23.70
N SER A 171 -12.35 5.68 -24.78
CA SER A 171 -12.61 6.21 -26.14
C SER A 171 -14.10 6.45 -26.41
N SER A 172 -15.02 5.92 -25.58
CA SER A 172 -16.48 6.05 -25.70
C SER A 172 -17.00 7.29 -24.98
N GLU A 173 -17.64 8.22 -25.70
CA GLU A 173 -18.35 9.37 -25.10
C GLU A 173 -19.43 8.90 -24.12
N LYS A 174 -20.20 7.87 -24.53
CA LYS A 174 -21.28 7.31 -23.70
C LYS A 174 -20.75 6.81 -22.35
N ALA A 175 -19.62 6.10 -22.36
CA ALA A 175 -18.98 5.64 -21.13
C ALA A 175 -18.43 6.81 -20.31
N ARG A 176 -17.82 7.83 -20.93
CA ARG A 176 -17.37 9.06 -20.26
C ARG A 176 -18.52 9.77 -19.53
N ASP A 177 -19.68 9.90 -20.17
CA ASP A 177 -20.89 10.49 -19.56
C ASP A 177 -21.37 9.70 -18.35
N VAL A 178 -21.34 8.36 -18.42
CA VAL A 178 -21.68 7.50 -17.27
C VAL A 178 -20.71 7.72 -16.12
N MET A 179 -19.39 7.72 -16.39
CA MET A 179 -18.38 7.95 -15.39
C MET A 179 -18.45 9.37 -14.79
N ALA A 180 -18.73 10.38 -15.61
CA ALA A 180 -18.95 11.76 -15.14
C ALA A 180 -20.10 11.85 -14.13
N LYS A 181 -21.20 11.14 -14.40
CA LYS A 181 -22.35 11.10 -13.46
C LYS A 181 -22.02 10.40 -12.14
N ILE A 182 -21.25 9.30 -12.18
CA ILE A 182 -20.82 8.60 -10.97
C ILE A 182 -19.97 9.51 -10.08
N TYR A 183 -19.04 10.27 -10.69
CA TYR A 183 -18.11 11.13 -9.96
C TYR A 183 -18.58 12.59 -9.83
N GLN A 184 -19.82 12.91 -10.24
CA GLN A 184 -20.39 14.24 -10.12
C GLN A 184 -20.32 14.84 -8.70
N PRO A 185 -20.54 14.08 -7.61
CA PRO A 185 -20.38 14.62 -6.26
C PRO A 185 -19.00 15.21 -6.00
N PHE A 186 -17.94 14.65 -6.59
CA PHE A 186 -16.59 15.18 -6.45
C PHE A 186 -16.35 16.41 -7.33
N THR A 187 -16.85 16.41 -8.58
CA THR A 187 -16.70 17.58 -9.46
C THR A 187 -17.43 18.80 -8.93
N ASN A 188 -18.54 18.60 -8.24
CA ASN A 188 -19.27 19.69 -7.56
C ASN A 188 -18.45 20.35 -6.44
N THR A 189 -17.44 19.66 -5.90
CA THR A 189 -16.49 20.19 -4.91
C THR A 189 -15.17 20.68 -5.53
N GLY A 190 -15.07 20.72 -6.85
CA GLY A 190 -13.89 21.21 -7.58
C GLY A 190 -12.84 20.14 -7.90
N VAL A 191 -13.09 18.87 -7.62
CA VAL A 191 -12.16 17.78 -8.00
C VAL A 191 -12.24 17.56 -9.52
N PRO A 192 -11.13 17.61 -10.25
CA PRO A 192 -11.13 17.41 -11.69
C PRO A 192 -11.32 15.92 -12.08
N ILE A 193 -12.12 15.66 -13.11
CA ILE A 193 -12.06 14.40 -13.86
C ILE A 193 -11.17 14.63 -15.07
N ILE A 194 -10.13 13.78 -15.21
CA ILE A 194 -9.19 13.83 -16.32
C ILE A 194 -9.56 12.68 -17.26
N PHE A 195 -10.15 13.02 -18.40
CA PHE A 195 -10.46 12.06 -19.45
C PHE A 195 -9.28 11.87 -20.37
N MET A 196 -8.99 10.62 -20.73
CA MET A 196 -7.93 10.23 -21.65
C MET A 196 -8.32 8.90 -22.33
N ASP A 197 -7.44 8.35 -23.17
CA ASP A 197 -7.58 6.99 -23.67
C ASP A 197 -7.25 5.95 -22.59
N GLU A 198 -7.64 4.69 -22.82
CA GLU A 198 -7.50 3.61 -21.85
C GLU A 198 -6.03 3.32 -21.52
N LYS A 199 -5.15 3.28 -22.55
CA LYS A 199 -3.71 2.97 -22.38
C LYS A 199 -3.00 4.06 -21.57
N SER A 200 -3.30 5.32 -21.83
CA SER A 200 -2.77 6.45 -21.07
C SER A 200 -3.22 6.41 -19.60
N SER A 201 -4.46 6.01 -19.35
CA SER A 201 -5.01 5.85 -17.99
C SER A 201 -4.31 4.71 -17.24
N GLU A 202 -4.13 3.56 -17.87
CA GLU A 202 -3.42 2.40 -17.31
C GLU A 202 -1.96 2.79 -16.96
N LEU A 203 -1.25 3.44 -17.91
CA LEU A 203 0.12 3.89 -17.67
C LEU A 203 0.21 4.96 -16.57
N THR A 204 -0.77 5.85 -16.46
CA THR A 204 -0.79 6.91 -15.45
C THR A 204 -0.68 6.35 -14.02
N LYS A 205 -1.33 5.22 -13.74
CA LYS A 205 -1.24 4.57 -12.42
C LYS A 205 0.18 4.07 -12.14
N TYR A 206 0.77 3.33 -13.07
CA TYR A 206 2.13 2.81 -12.91
C TYR A 206 3.16 3.94 -12.80
N ALA A 207 3.05 4.94 -13.67
CA ALA A 207 3.96 6.09 -13.67
C ALA A 207 3.89 6.87 -12.34
N ALA A 208 2.67 7.11 -11.82
CA ALA A 208 2.49 7.80 -10.55
C ALA A 208 3.11 7.02 -9.37
N ASN A 209 2.82 5.73 -9.25
CA ASN A 209 3.36 4.91 -8.16
C ASN A 209 4.89 4.77 -8.27
N SER A 210 5.41 4.55 -9.48
CA SER A 210 6.86 4.47 -9.73
C SER A 210 7.57 5.78 -9.39
N PHE A 211 6.99 6.92 -9.75
CA PHE A 211 7.58 8.22 -9.42
C PHE A 211 7.61 8.47 -7.90
N LEU A 212 6.58 8.06 -7.16
CA LEU A 212 6.58 8.16 -5.71
C LEU A 212 7.66 7.26 -5.07
N ALA A 213 7.85 6.05 -5.60
CA ALA A 213 8.94 5.16 -5.18
C ALA A 213 10.33 5.78 -5.45
N VAL A 214 10.51 6.38 -6.62
CA VAL A 214 11.75 7.13 -6.96
C VAL A 214 11.99 8.27 -5.98
N LYS A 215 10.97 9.06 -5.61
CA LYS A 215 11.11 10.15 -4.62
C LYS A 215 11.62 9.65 -3.27
N ILE A 216 11.07 8.54 -2.77
CA ILE A 216 11.51 7.93 -1.50
C ILE A 216 12.95 7.45 -1.62
N THR A 217 13.27 6.71 -2.69
CA THR A 217 14.60 6.15 -2.92
C THR A 217 15.66 7.24 -3.09
N PHE A 218 15.35 8.28 -3.84
CA PHE A 218 16.24 9.46 -3.97
C PHE A 218 16.55 10.08 -2.61
N MET A 219 15.54 10.27 -1.75
CA MET A 219 15.76 10.81 -0.40
C MET A 219 16.56 9.86 0.50
N ASN A 220 16.43 8.55 0.32
CA ASN A 220 17.25 7.58 1.02
C ASN A 220 18.73 7.67 0.60
N GLU A 221 19.02 7.82 -0.69
CA GLU A 221 20.40 8.05 -1.16
C GLU A 221 20.98 9.38 -0.62
N ILE A 222 20.19 10.47 -0.66
CA ILE A 222 20.58 11.75 -0.07
C ILE A 222 20.85 11.60 1.43
N ALA A 223 20.02 10.86 2.15
CA ALA A 223 20.21 10.60 3.58
C ALA A 223 21.54 9.86 3.84
N ASN A 224 21.80 8.80 3.10
CA ASN A 224 23.05 8.04 3.20
C ASN A 224 24.29 8.90 2.85
N TYR A 225 24.15 9.82 1.92
CA TYR A 225 25.20 10.79 1.60
C TYR A 225 25.38 11.85 2.70
N CYS A 226 24.30 12.34 3.29
CA CYS A 226 24.35 13.27 4.43
C CYS A 226 25.20 12.70 5.57
N GLU A 227 25.05 11.42 5.88
CA GLU A 227 25.87 10.77 6.92
C GLU A 227 27.38 10.79 6.61
N LYS A 228 27.77 10.70 5.34
CA LYS A 228 29.18 10.73 4.91
C LYS A 228 29.79 12.13 4.97
N VAL A 229 28.99 13.15 4.69
CA VAL A 229 29.49 14.54 4.61
C VAL A 229 29.15 15.38 5.83
N GLY A 230 28.45 14.82 6.82
CA GLY A 230 28.05 15.51 8.05
C GLY A 230 26.89 16.50 7.87
N ALA A 231 26.10 16.34 6.81
CA ALA A 231 24.86 17.11 6.62
C ALA A 231 23.68 16.47 7.38
N ASP A 232 22.59 17.23 7.53
CA ASP A 232 21.36 16.80 8.17
C ASP A 232 20.26 16.65 7.10
N VAL A 233 19.76 15.44 6.92
CA VAL A 233 18.76 15.13 5.88
C VAL A 233 17.44 15.87 6.07
N ASP A 234 17.03 16.19 7.32
CA ASP A 234 15.78 16.93 7.55
C ASP A 234 15.90 18.37 7.05
N LYS A 235 17.07 19.00 7.23
CA LYS A 235 17.33 20.34 6.70
C LYS A 235 17.38 20.34 5.18
N VAL A 236 18.03 19.32 4.58
CA VAL A 236 18.06 19.14 3.13
C VAL A 236 16.64 18.93 2.59
N ARG A 237 15.86 18.02 3.21
CA ARG A 237 14.48 17.75 2.86
C ARG A 237 13.58 19.00 2.95
N LEU A 238 13.74 19.78 4.01
CA LEU A 238 12.98 21.02 4.20
C LEU A 238 13.35 22.05 3.12
N GLY A 239 14.65 22.24 2.88
CA GLY A 239 15.15 23.18 1.87
C GLY A 239 14.66 22.83 0.45
N MET A 240 14.86 21.58 0.01
CA MET A 240 14.43 21.19 -1.33
C MET A 240 12.90 21.08 -1.47
N GLY A 241 12.21 20.62 -0.43
CA GLY A 241 10.76 20.42 -0.46
C GLY A 241 9.96 21.73 -0.42
N SER A 242 10.58 22.86 -0.04
CA SER A 242 9.96 24.18 -0.09
C SER A 242 9.83 24.76 -1.51
N ASP A 243 10.49 24.16 -2.50
CA ASP A 243 10.27 24.48 -3.91
C ASP A 243 8.96 23.82 -4.38
N ASP A 244 7.99 24.62 -4.85
CA ASP A 244 6.68 24.13 -5.31
C ASP A 244 6.78 23.13 -6.47
N ARG A 245 7.86 23.18 -7.26
CA ARG A 245 8.13 22.22 -8.33
C ARG A 245 8.46 20.83 -7.81
N ILE A 246 8.90 20.70 -6.56
CA ILE A 246 9.30 19.45 -5.90
C ILE A 246 8.22 19.02 -4.89
N GLY A 247 7.83 19.93 -3.98
CA GLY A 247 6.85 19.71 -2.92
C GLY A 247 7.37 18.80 -1.79
N HIS A 248 6.75 18.87 -0.62
CA HIS A 248 7.23 18.19 0.60
C HIS A 248 6.89 16.71 0.70
N ARG A 249 5.91 16.23 -0.09
CA ARG A 249 5.38 14.87 0.04
C ARG A 249 6.33 13.83 -0.57
N PHE A 250 6.41 12.65 0.09
CA PHE A 250 7.26 11.52 -0.32
C PHE A 250 8.77 11.80 -0.31
N LEU A 251 9.21 12.78 0.48
CA LEU A 251 10.61 13.10 0.71
C LEU A 251 11.07 12.69 2.12
N PHE A 252 10.49 11.65 2.69
CA PHE A 252 10.85 11.18 4.04
C PHE A 252 11.80 9.99 3.91
N PRO A 253 13.07 10.14 4.35
CA PRO A 253 14.01 9.03 4.35
C PRO A 253 13.69 8.02 5.45
N GLY A 254 14.09 6.78 5.24
CA GLY A 254 13.90 5.67 6.17
C GLY A 254 14.53 4.38 5.65
N ILE A 255 14.10 3.26 6.19
CA ILE A 255 14.54 1.93 5.77
C ILE A 255 13.72 1.41 4.57
N GLY A 256 13.68 2.18 3.50
CA GLY A 256 13.01 1.80 2.26
C GLY A 256 11.48 1.81 2.32
N TYR A 257 10.88 1.46 1.19
CA TYR A 257 9.44 1.29 1.03
C TYR A 257 9.07 -0.18 0.86
N GLY A 258 7.84 -0.51 1.24
CA GLY A 258 7.21 -1.81 1.08
C GLY A 258 5.73 -1.66 0.71
N GLY A 259 4.93 -2.62 1.14
CA GLY A 259 3.49 -2.68 0.87
C GLY A 259 3.13 -3.33 -0.45
N SER A 260 1.85 -3.48 -0.69
CA SER A 260 1.29 -4.21 -1.83
C SER A 260 1.41 -3.48 -3.18
N CYS A 261 1.68 -2.16 -3.17
CA CYS A 261 1.58 -1.34 -4.37
C CYS A 261 2.95 -1.03 -4.99
N PHE A 262 3.81 -0.27 -4.29
CA PHE A 262 5.04 0.25 -4.92
C PHE A 262 5.97 -0.85 -5.42
N PRO A 263 6.33 -1.89 -4.64
CA PRO A 263 7.24 -2.92 -5.13
C PRO A 263 6.67 -3.66 -6.35
N LYS A 264 5.39 -4.00 -6.30
CA LYS A 264 4.70 -4.70 -7.39
C LYS A 264 4.62 -3.85 -8.65
N ASP A 265 4.21 -2.59 -8.52
CA ASP A 265 3.94 -1.72 -9.67
C ASP A 265 5.24 -1.28 -10.36
N VAL A 266 6.32 -1.04 -9.60
CA VAL A 266 7.64 -0.76 -10.15
C VAL A 266 8.17 -1.96 -10.93
N LYS A 267 8.12 -3.17 -10.35
CA LYS A 267 8.53 -4.41 -11.03
C LYS A 267 7.71 -4.68 -12.29
N ALA A 268 6.37 -4.49 -12.22
CA ALA A 268 5.49 -4.68 -13.36
C ALA A 268 5.77 -3.68 -14.50
N LEU A 269 6.08 -2.42 -14.18
CA LEU A 269 6.43 -1.42 -15.20
C LEU A 269 7.81 -1.71 -15.83
N ILE A 270 8.80 -2.15 -15.05
CA ILE A 270 10.10 -2.60 -15.56
C ILE A 270 9.89 -3.75 -16.54
N LYS A 271 9.14 -4.78 -16.14
CA LYS A 271 8.86 -5.95 -16.98
C LYS A 271 8.10 -5.57 -18.26
N SER A 272 7.07 -4.73 -18.14
CA SER A 272 6.32 -4.23 -19.30
C SER A 272 7.23 -3.48 -20.30
N GLY A 273 8.21 -2.72 -19.80
CA GLY A 273 9.21 -2.08 -20.65
C GLY A 273 10.09 -3.11 -21.38
N GLN A 274 10.59 -4.10 -20.66
CA GLN A 274 11.42 -5.17 -21.23
C GLN A 274 10.69 -5.94 -22.34
N ASP A 275 9.39 -6.17 -22.18
CA ASP A 275 8.56 -6.83 -23.19
C ASP A 275 8.40 -5.99 -24.49
N GLU A 276 8.66 -4.68 -24.41
CA GLU A 276 8.64 -3.72 -25.52
C GLU A 276 10.07 -3.23 -25.90
N ASP A 277 11.11 -3.99 -25.54
CA ASP A 277 12.51 -3.64 -25.78
C ASP A 277 12.93 -2.28 -25.17
N PHE A 278 12.29 -1.87 -24.08
CA PHE A 278 12.57 -0.61 -23.38
C PHE A 278 13.04 -0.83 -21.93
N ASN A 279 14.22 -0.29 -21.58
CA ASN A 279 14.80 -0.42 -20.25
C ASN A 279 14.55 0.81 -19.38
N PHE A 280 13.81 0.66 -18.31
CA PHE A 280 13.56 1.68 -17.29
C PHE A 280 14.72 1.81 -16.29
N LYS A 281 15.87 2.36 -16.71
CA LYS A 281 17.09 2.45 -15.89
C LYS A 281 16.89 3.10 -14.52
N ILE A 282 16.03 4.14 -14.43
CA ILE A 282 15.72 4.81 -13.14
C ILE A 282 14.98 3.84 -12.21
N LEU A 283 14.05 3.05 -12.73
CA LEU A 283 13.27 2.12 -11.91
C LEU A 283 14.10 0.91 -11.48
N GLU A 284 14.97 0.40 -12.35
CA GLU A 284 15.91 -0.68 -12.01
C GLU A 284 16.85 -0.24 -10.87
N ALA A 285 17.42 0.97 -10.98
CA ALA A 285 18.23 1.56 -9.90
C ALA A 285 17.42 1.76 -8.61
N THR A 286 16.15 2.19 -8.72
CA THR A 286 15.25 2.37 -7.57
C THR A 286 15.03 1.05 -6.81
N GLU A 287 14.75 -0.05 -7.52
CA GLU A 287 14.60 -1.38 -6.92
C GLU A 287 15.90 -1.85 -6.22
N GLU A 288 17.04 -1.71 -6.88
CA GLU A 288 18.33 -2.11 -6.31
C GLU A 288 18.65 -1.34 -5.03
N ILE A 289 18.48 -0.02 -5.03
CA ILE A 289 18.75 0.84 -3.88
C ILE A 289 17.78 0.54 -2.74
N ASN A 290 16.48 0.40 -3.05
CA ASN A 290 15.45 0.11 -2.03
C ASN A 290 15.73 -1.22 -1.32
N LYS A 291 16.15 -2.26 -2.05
CA LYS A 291 16.52 -3.56 -1.49
C LYS A 291 17.65 -3.45 -0.46
N LYS A 292 18.68 -2.65 -0.76
CA LYS A 292 19.80 -2.39 0.16
C LYS A 292 19.36 -1.53 1.35
N GLN A 293 18.49 -0.55 1.09
CA GLN A 293 18.02 0.38 2.11
C GLN A 293 17.18 -0.30 3.19
N LYS A 294 16.40 -1.32 2.84
CA LYS A 294 15.54 -2.03 3.79
C LYS A 294 16.30 -2.60 4.99
N ILE A 295 17.53 -3.04 4.81
CA ILE A 295 18.34 -3.75 5.82
C ILE A 295 19.51 -2.93 6.38
N ILE A 296 19.64 -1.67 5.98
CA ILE A 296 20.82 -0.83 6.30
C ILE A 296 21.11 -0.72 7.81
N LEU A 297 20.08 -0.77 8.66
CA LEU A 297 20.26 -0.67 10.11
C LEU A 297 20.75 -1.96 10.75
N VAL A 298 20.58 -3.12 10.13
CA VAL A 298 21.17 -4.36 10.64
C VAL A 298 22.69 -4.29 10.61
N ASP A 299 23.27 -3.70 9.56
CA ASP A 299 24.72 -3.47 9.48
C ASP A 299 25.21 -2.48 10.58
N GLU A 300 24.41 -1.47 10.91
CA GLU A 300 24.73 -0.51 11.96
C GLU A 300 24.62 -1.16 13.37
N ILE A 301 23.62 -2.03 13.58
CA ILE A 301 23.49 -2.83 14.81
C ILE A 301 24.69 -3.75 14.97
N GLU A 302 25.09 -4.47 13.90
CA GLU A 302 26.24 -5.36 13.92
C GLU A 302 27.53 -4.61 14.25
N LYS A 303 27.76 -3.47 13.63
CA LYS A 303 28.91 -2.58 13.96
C LYS A 303 28.90 -2.12 15.42
N TYR A 304 27.73 -1.75 15.96
CA TYR A 304 27.59 -1.33 17.35
C TYR A 304 28.00 -2.45 18.32
N PHE A 305 27.71 -3.71 18.01
CA PHE A 305 28.09 -4.88 18.79
C PHE A 305 29.44 -5.50 18.39
N GLY A 306 30.24 -4.78 17.64
CA GLY A 306 31.62 -5.23 17.30
C GLY A 306 31.70 -6.34 16.27
N GLY A 307 30.69 -6.47 15.40
CA GLY A 307 30.65 -7.43 14.28
C GLY A 307 30.06 -8.79 14.63
N ASN A 308 29.39 -8.94 15.79
CA ASN A 308 28.77 -10.22 16.19
C ASN A 308 27.41 -10.01 16.80
N LEU A 309 26.38 -10.63 16.23
CA LEU A 309 25.00 -10.62 16.72
C LEU A 309 24.56 -11.95 17.36
N GLU A 310 25.43 -12.95 17.41
CA GLU A 310 25.10 -14.25 17.98
C GLU A 310 24.59 -14.13 19.43
N GLY A 311 23.37 -14.61 19.66
CA GLY A 311 22.70 -14.57 20.96
C GLY A 311 22.22 -13.18 21.42
N LYS A 312 22.41 -12.12 20.63
CA LYS A 312 21.85 -10.78 20.95
C LYS A 312 20.34 -10.79 20.83
N LYS A 313 19.66 -10.16 21.80
CA LYS A 313 18.21 -9.98 21.78
C LYS A 313 17.87 -8.58 21.25
N ILE A 314 17.20 -8.51 20.12
CA ILE A 314 16.79 -7.27 19.48
C ILE A 314 15.30 -7.07 19.71
N ALA A 315 14.93 -5.98 20.38
CA ALA A 315 13.55 -5.53 20.43
C ALA A 315 13.20 -4.86 19.10
N MET A 316 12.03 -5.16 18.54
CA MET A 316 11.56 -4.54 17.31
C MET A 316 10.20 -3.89 17.53
N TRP A 317 10.10 -2.60 17.23
CA TRP A 317 8.84 -1.87 17.20
C TRP A 317 8.35 -1.68 15.78
N GLY A 318 7.21 -2.30 15.52
CA GLY A 318 6.55 -2.30 14.22
C GLY A 318 6.86 -3.53 13.37
N LEU A 319 5.83 -4.04 12.71
CA LEU A 319 5.88 -5.18 11.78
C LEU A 319 5.21 -4.85 10.45
N ALA A 320 4.15 -4.02 10.45
CA ALA A 320 3.53 -3.52 9.24
C ALA A 320 4.50 -2.66 8.41
N PHE A 321 4.31 -2.60 7.10
CA PHE A 321 5.18 -1.81 6.22
C PHE A 321 5.10 -0.30 6.47
N LYS A 322 4.02 0.18 7.09
CA LYS A 322 3.79 1.54 7.60
C LYS A 322 2.69 1.55 8.66
N ALA A 323 2.49 2.67 9.35
CA ALA A 323 1.40 2.84 10.31
C ALA A 323 0.00 2.81 9.66
N ASN A 324 -1.01 2.51 10.50
CA ASN A 324 -2.44 2.48 10.16
C ASN A 324 -2.86 1.39 9.16
N THR A 325 -2.10 0.31 9.06
CA THR A 325 -2.45 -0.88 8.27
C THR A 325 -1.87 -2.13 8.93
N ASP A 326 -2.49 -3.28 8.67
CA ASP A 326 -1.99 -4.60 9.05
C ASP A 326 -1.20 -5.30 7.93
N ASP A 327 -0.99 -4.59 6.80
CA ASP A 327 -0.29 -5.13 5.64
C ASP A 327 1.22 -5.27 5.90
N ILE A 328 1.72 -6.49 5.72
CA ILE A 328 3.11 -6.86 5.93
C ILE A 328 3.84 -7.21 4.63
N ARG A 329 3.16 -7.10 3.48
CA ARG A 329 3.75 -7.45 2.18
C ARG A 329 4.93 -6.54 1.87
N GLU A 330 6.07 -7.15 1.52
CA GLU A 330 7.31 -6.40 1.26
C GLU A 330 7.71 -5.43 2.39
N ALA A 331 7.25 -5.70 3.64
CA ALA A 331 7.60 -4.87 4.79
C ALA A 331 9.07 -5.04 5.16
N SER A 332 9.76 -3.93 5.40
CA SER A 332 11.17 -3.95 5.81
C SER A 332 11.40 -4.72 7.11
N SER A 333 10.37 -4.86 7.96
CA SER A 333 10.43 -5.68 9.17
C SER A 333 10.79 -7.12 8.88
N LEU A 334 10.19 -7.73 7.85
CA LEU A 334 10.45 -9.12 7.49
C LEU A 334 11.87 -9.31 6.98
N ASP A 335 12.36 -8.41 6.11
CA ASP A 335 13.75 -8.43 5.61
C ASP A 335 14.76 -8.29 6.78
N ASN A 336 14.48 -7.40 7.75
CA ASN A 336 15.34 -7.20 8.92
C ASN A 336 15.29 -8.40 9.87
N ILE A 337 14.12 -9.00 10.13
CA ILE A 337 13.98 -10.19 10.97
C ILE A 337 14.78 -11.35 10.37
N GLU A 338 14.60 -11.62 9.09
CA GLU A 338 15.32 -12.69 8.40
C GLU A 338 16.83 -12.53 8.55
N LEU A 339 17.37 -11.36 8.24
CA LEU A 339 18.80 -11.09 8.34
C LEU A 339 19.32 -11.13 9.78
N LEU A 340 18.57 -10.65 10.76
CA LEU A 340 18.93 -10.73 12.17
C LEU A 340 19.00 -12.17 12.67
N LEU A 341 18.02 -13.00 12.28
CA LEU A 341 18.02 -14.43 12.61
C LEU A 341 19.18 -15.18 11.95
N GLU A 342 19.48 -14.89 10.68
CA GLU A 342 20.65 -15.45 9.97
C GLU A 342 21.98 -15.12 10.67
N LYS A 343 22.08 -13.95 11.29
CA LYS A 343 23.25 -13.52 12.08
C LYS A 343 23.23 -14.03 13.53
N GLY A 344 22.31 -14.94 13.88
CA GLY A 344 22.22 -15.59 15.19
C GLY A 344 21.56 -14.73 16.29
N ALA A 345 20.97 -13.59 15.94
CA ALA A 345 20.22 -12.77 16.88
C ALA A 345 18.85 -13.37 17.20
N LYS A 346 18.27 -12.97 18.33
CA LYS A 346 16.89 -13.25 18.71
C LYS A 346 16.07 -11.95 18.57
N VAL A 347 14.85 -12.07 18.08
CA VAL A 347 13.97 -10.92 17.90
C VAL A 347 12.74 -11.05 18.79
N THR A 348 12.41 -9.98 19.54
CA THR A 348 11.13 -9.83 20.23
C THR A 348 10.42 -8.62 19.64
N ALA A 349 9.32 -8.85 18.95
CA ALA A 349 8.62 -7.80 18.20
C ALA A 349 7.30 -7.39 18.86
N PHE A 350 6.93 -6.14 18.66
CA PHE A 350 5.58 -5.62 18.96
C PHE A 350 5.07 -4.80 17.78
N ASP A 351 3.81 -5.02 17.41
CA ASP A 351 3.07 -4.19 16.46
C ASP A 351 1.64 -4.00 16.94
N THR A 352 1.06 -2.86 16.66
CA THR A 352 -0.30 -2.50 17.08
C THR A 352 -1.38 -3.41 16.49
N ILE A 353 -1.16 -3.92 15.25
CA ILE A 353 -2.21 -4.63 14.49
C ILE A 353 -1.65 -5.80 13.67
N ALA A 354 -0.41 -5.73 13.18
CA ALA A 354 0.12 -6.66 12.19
C ALA A 354 0.67 -7.98 12.77
N GLU A 355 0.73 -8.15 14.08
CA GLU A 355 1.32 -9.33 14.74
C GLU A 355 0.75 -10.64 14.21
N GLU A 356 -0.58 -10.75 14.12
CA GLU A 356 -1.23 -12.00 13.69
C GLU A 356 -0.84 -12.37 12.25
N ASN A 357 -0.68 -11.39 11.37
CA ASN A 357 -0.27 -11.63 9.98
C ASN A 357 1.20 -12.10 9.90
N VAL A 358 2.09 -11.53 10.71
CA VAL A 358 3.49 -11.98 10.79
C VAL A 358 3.59 -13.37 11.42
N ARG A 359 2.81 -13.64 12.47
CA ARG A 359 2.78 -14.96 13.14
C ARG A 359 2.37 -16.09 12.19
N LYS A 360 1.48 -15.83 11.24
CA LYS A 360 1.11 -16.80 10.19
C LYS A 360 2.30 -17.19 9.29
N ILE A 361 3.29 -16.30 9.12
CA ILE A 361 4.45 -16.52 8.24
C ILE A 361 5.65 -17.06 9.04
N LEU A 362 5.96 -16.43 10.17
CA LEU A 362 7.17 -16.72 10.95
C LEU A 362 6.93 -17.72 12.07
N GLY A 363 5.67 -17.94 12.51
CA GLY A 363 5.35 -18.80 13.66
C GLY A 363 6.12 -18.36 14.90
N ASP A 364 6.79 -19.31 15.53
CA ASP A 364 7.57 -19.13 16.76
C ASP A 364 9.08 -18.87 16.48
N LYS A 365 9.45 -18.44 15.27
CA LYS A 365 10.84 -18.06 14.97
C LYS A 365 11.28 -16.80 15.70
N ILE A 366 10.33 -15.96 16.09
CA ILE A 366 10.53 -14.77 16.91
C ILE A 366 9.56 -14.76 18.08
N ASP A 367 9.87 -13.97 19.11
CA ASP A 367 8.97 -13.70 20.21
C ASP A 367 8.06 -12.51 19.89
N TYR A 368 6.83 -12.51 20.42
CA TYR A 368 5.86 -11.44 20.27
C TYR A 368 5.48 -10.87 21.63
N ALA A 369 5.63 -9.57 21.77
CA ALA A 369 5.37 -8.88 23.02
C ALA A 369 3.94 -8.32 23.06
N LYS A 370 3.35 -8.25 24.25
CA LYS A 370 1.99 -7.73 24.46
C LYS A 370 1.86 -6.20 24.33
N ASP A 371 2.96 -5.48 24.49
CA ASP A 371 3.05 -4.02 24.39
C ASP A 371 4.48 -3.58 24.04
N MET A 372 4.64 -2.32 23.64
CA MET A 372 5.93 -1.77 23.19
C MET A 372 7.02 -1.85 24.26
N TYR A 373 6.69 -1.73 25.53
CA TYR A 373 7.69 -1.77 26.61
C TYR A 373 8.05 -3.20 27.03
N SER A 374 7.11 -4.14 26.95
CA SER A 374 7.43 -5.55 27.22
C SER A 374 8.34 -6.16 26.14
N ALA A 375 8.34 -5.63 24.93
CA ALA A 375 9.31 -5.99 23.89
C ALA A 375 10.76 -5.66 24.28
N LEU A 376 10.96 -4.64 25.12
CA LEU A 376 12.29 -4.17 25.54
C LEU A 376 12.92 -4.99 26.66
N GLU A 377 12.15 -5.87 27.34
CA GLU A 377 12.64 -6.64 28.50
C GLU A 377 13.89 -7.45 28.14
N ASP A 378 15.01 -7.14 28.80
CA ASP A 378 16.29 -7.80 28.57
C ASP A 378 16.80 -7.75 27.12
N ALA A 379 16.31 -6.82 26.29
CA ALA A 379 16.81 -6.64 24.92
C ALA A 379 18.13 -5.87 24.90
N ASP A 380 19.03 -6.28 23.99
CA ASP A 380 20.32 -5.63 23.82
C ASP A 380 20.20 -4.26 23.13
N CYS A 381 19.22 -4.06 22.25
CA CYS A 381 18.87 -2.77 21.66
C CYS A 381 17.44 -2.76 21.12
N LEU A 382 16.96 -1.58 20.73
CA LEU A 382 15.69 -1.38 20.03
C LEU A 382 15.93 -1.04 18.58
N LEU A 383 15.21 -1.71 17.66
CA LEU A 383 15.07 -1.38 16.25
C LEU A 383 13.63 -0.92 15.97
N ILE A 384 13.45 0.30 15.44
CA ILE A 384 12.14 0.84 15.06
C ILE A 384 11.99 0.73 13.54
N VAL A 385 10.96 0.02 13.09
CA VAL A 385 10.74 -0.26 11.66
C VAL A 385 9.41 0.23 11.10
N THR A 386 8.46 0.61 11.98
CA THR A 386 7.16 1.18 11.58
C THR A 386 6.85 2.42 12.42
N GLU A 387 6.30 3.45 11.76
CA GLU A 387 6.05 4.76 12.37
C GLU A 387 4.67 4.87 13.06
N TRP A 388 4.32 3.90 13.94
CA TRP A 388 3.09 3.99 14.72
C TRP A 388 3.06 5.21 15.63
N SER A 389 1.91 5.85 15.77
CA SER A 389 1.79 7.08 16.56
C SER A 389 2.10 6.86 18.05
N GLU A 390 1.84 5.66 18.58
CA GLU A 390 2.14 5.31 19.96
C GLU A 390 3.64 5.27 20.27
N PHE A 391 4.50 5.06 19.27
CA PHE A 391 5.95 5.06 19.45
C PHE A 391 6.58 6.45 19.49
N LYS A 392 5.84 7.52 19.15
CA LYS A 392 6.41 8.88 18.98
C LYS A 392 6.87 9.55 20.26
N ASN A 393 6.20 9.25 21.37
CA ASN A 393 6.49 9.89 22.66
C ASN A 393 6.66 8.83 23.74
N PRO A 394 7.72 8.00 23.68
CA PRO A 394 7.94 6.96 24.66
C PRO A 394 8.46 7.54 25.98
N ASN A 395 8.32 6.78 27.04
CA ASN A 395 9.00 7.05 28.30
C ASN A 395 10.45 6.54 28.22
N PHE A 396 11.42 7.41 27.95
CA PHE A 396 12.84 7.08 27.83
C PHE A 396 13.44 6.52 29.13
N GLU A 397 12.97 6.95 30.30
CA GLU A 397 13.43 6.39 31.59
C GLU A 397 13.05 4.92 31.69
N LEU A 398 11.78 4.58 31.42
CA LEU A 398 11.31 3.21 31.42
C LEU A 398 12.02 2.35 30.35
N MET A 399 12.30 2.91 29.17
CA MET A 399 13.11 2.22 28.16
C MET A 399 14.52 1.91 28.66
N ALA A 400 15.13 2.87 29.37
CA ALA A 400 16.48 2.72 29.92
C ALA A 400 16.57 1.68 31.06
N GLU A 401 15.47 1.46 31.79
CA GLU A 401 15.37 0.43 32.81
C GLU A 401 15.26 -0.99 32.19
N LYS A 402 14.57 -1.12 31.07
CA LYS A 402 14.28 -2.41 30.44
C LYS A 402 15.35 -2.92 29.49
N LEU A 403 15.99 -2.02 28.75
CA LEU A 403 17.05 -2.35 27.80
C LEU A 403 18.38 -2.63 28.53
N LYS A 404 19.09 -3.68 28.11
CA LYS A 404 20.46 -3.94 28.60
C LYS A 404 21.43 -2.86 28.19
N ASN A 405 21.32 -2.39 26.95
CA ASN A 405 22.09 -1.26 26.46
C ASN A 405 21.11 -0.15 26.02
N LYS A 406 21.41 1.07 26.37
CA LYS A 406 20.63 2.23 25.96
C LYS A 406 20.90 2.56 24.50
N ALA A 407 20.47 1.68 23.57
CA ALA A 407 20.73 1.82 22.14
C ALA A 407 19.43 1.70 21.35
N ILE A 408 19.20 2.69 20.49
CA ILE A 408 18.04 2.78 19.60
C ILE A 408 18.52 2.94 18.16
N PHE A 409 18.01 2.10 17.27
CA PHE A 409 18.19 2.18 15.83
C PHE A 409 16.83 2.50 15.20
N ASP A 410 16.69 3.70 14.66
CA ASP A 410 15.42 4.25 14.22
C ASP A 410 15.35 4.33 12.69
N GLY A 411 14.65 3.38 12.09
CA GLY A 411 14.46 3.28 10.64
C GLY A 411 13.42 4.22 10.06
N ARG A 412 12.72 4.98 10.90
CA ARG A 412 11.63 5.86 10.48
C ARG A 412 11.83 7.32 10.89
N ASN A 413 13.00 7.62 11.50
CA ASN A 413 13.30 8.96 12.01
C ASN A 413 12.18 9.50 12.93
N MET A 414 11.69 8.62 13.81
CA MET A 414 10.54 8.86 14.69
C MET A 414 10.79 9.99 15.68
N PHE A 415 12.00 10.00 16.27
CA PHE A 415 12.35 10.96 17.29
C PHE A 415 13.10 12.14 16.67
N SER A 416 12.78 13.34 17.13
CA SER A 416 13.63 14.50 16.85
C SER A 416 14.96 14.38 17.62
N MET A 417 15.99 15.05 17.14
CA MET A 417 17.29 15.06 17.85
C MET A 417 17.15 15.61 19.26
N ASP A 418 16.33 16.66 19.44
CA ASP A 418 16.06 17.29 20.75
C ASP A 418 15.37 16.34 21.74
N GLN A 419 14.56 15.38 21.27
CA GLN A 419 13.93 14.37 22.13
C GLN A 419 14.94 13.36 22.69
N VAL A 420 16.03 13.11 21.99
CA VAL A 420 17.00 12.06 22.33
C VAL A 420 18.24 12.63 23.00
N GLU A 421 18.64 13.85 22.66
CA GLU A 421 19.78 14.54 23.29
C GLU A 421 19.56 14.68 24.81
N GLY A 422 20.56 14.27 25.59
CA GLY A 422 20.49 14.32 27.05
C GLY A 422 19.80 13.11 27.72
N THR A 423 19.19 12.16 26.97
CA THR A 423 18.60 10.96 27.53
C THR A 423 19.62 9.87 27.90
N GLY A 424 20.85 9.99 27.40
CA GLY A 424 21.92 8.99 27.57
C GLY A 424 21.77 7.75 26.67
N PHE A 425 20.91 7.81 25.65
CA PHE A 425 20.81 6.77 24.64
C PHE A 425 21.83 6.96 23.51
N TYR A 426 22.44 5.87 23.07
CA TYR A 426 22.96 5.79 21.74
C TYR A 426 21.79 5.78 20.76
N TYR A 427 21.74 6.76 19.85
CA TYR A 427 20.67 6.85 18.88
C TYR A 427 21.22 6.98 17.46
N LYS A 428 20.90 6.02 16.62
CA LYS A 428 21.23 5.98 15.21
C LYS A 428 19.93 6.02 14.40
N SER A 429 19.80 6.99 13.52
CA SER A 429 18.69 7.13 12.58
C SER A 429 19.23 7.37 11.17
N ILE A 430 18.36 7.57 10.19
CA ILE A 430 18.72 7.65 8.78
C ILE A 430 19.04 9.08 8.38
N GLY A 431 20.28 9.32 7.90
CA GLY A 431 20.71 10.61 7.35
C GLY A 431 20.93 11.73 8.37
N ARG A 432 21.10 11.37 9.65
CA ARG A 432 21.32 12.29 10.76
C ARG A 432 22.59 11.92 11.54
N LYS A 433 23.10 12.89 12.30
CA LYS A 433 24.22 12.64 13.22
C LYS A 433 23.81 11.61 14.28
N THR A 434 24.68 10.65 14.53
CA THR A 434 24.49 9.70 15.65
C THR A 434 24.67 10.41 16.99
N VAL A 435 23.73 10.24 17.92
CA VAL A 435 23.86 10.63 19.34
C VAL A 435 24.57 9.50 20.08
N LYS A 436 25.55 9.87 20.95
CA LYS A 436 26.32 8.90 21.73
C LYS A 436 26.22 9.21 23.22
#